data_db757fe19814771840b40f03407fc8ac
#
_entry.id   db757fe19814771840b40f03407fc8ac
#
_cell.length_a   1.000
_cell.length_b   1.000
_cell.length_c   1.000
_cell.angle_alpha   90.00
_cell.angle_beta   90.00
_cell.angle_gamma   90.00
#
_symmetry.space_group_name_H-M   'P 1'
#
loop_
_entity.id
_entity.type
_entity.pdbx_description
1 polymer ?
#
loop_
_entity_poly.entity_id
_entity_poly.type
_entity_poly.pdbx_seq_one_letter_code
_entity_poly.pdbx_strand_id
1 'polypeptide(L)'
;MLKKVILCPNPYRDHELTVAKEAKRILDSVHCPNVVCVPFRNEEKPEGYGLDIRPLQQELRGADMIIAFGGDGTILHLSKTAAHRDIPVLGVNLGSLGFMAELEQKELGRLGELMDEKYTVESRMMLDVSVVREGRVIYSNLALNEAVVTRGAVSRVIRLHIRTEQGRLLDVTGDGVIVASPTGSTAYALSAGGPVVEPTARNLIVSPICAHSVHANSYVLSPERTVTVQTEKTGYKPIFLSADGGRAFSLRNGDAVEIRRSKYETKLVRLSNKSFCDILQKKMLMGVLGHEE
;
A
#
# COMPACT_ATOMS: atom_id res chain seq x y z
N MET A 1 -17.31 -11.10 -19.14
CA MET A 1 -17.58 -9.69 -19.58
C MET A 1 -17.83 -8.84 -18.36
N LEU A 2 -17.10 -7.73 -18.19
CA LEU A 2 -17.20 -6.81 -17.05
C LEU A 2 -18.60 -6.17 -17.00
N LYS A 3 -19.23 -6.22 -15.83
CA LYS A 3 -20.57 -5.69 -15.58
C LYS A 3 -20.55 -4.32 -14.91
N LYS A 4 -19.47 -3.99 -14.19
CA LYS A 4 -19.33 -2.71 -13.49
C LYS A 4 -17.88 -2.40 -13.17
N VAL A 5 -17.38 -1.29 -13.71
CA VAL A 5 -16.05 -0.76 -13.45
C VAL A 5 -16.16 0.54 -12.67
N ILE A 6 -15.39 0.71 -11.60
CA ILE A 6 -15.34 1.94 -10.80
C ILE A 6 -14.09 2.73 -11.18
N LEU A 7 -14.27 3.97 -11.62
CA LEU A 7 -13.19 4.90 -11.90
C LEU A 7 -12.92 5.74 -10.64
N CYS A 8 -11.72 5.62 -10.08
CA CYS A 8 -11.30 6.30 -8.86
C CYS A 8 -10.17 7.30 -9.13
N PRO A 9 -10.47 8.50 -9.64
CA PRO A 9 -9.46 9.54 -9.82
C PRO A 9 -9.05 10.16 -8.48
N ASN A 10 -7.75 10.46 -8.38
CA ASN A 10 -7.21 11.29 -7.32
C ASN A 10 -7.17 12.77 -7.79
N PRO A 11 -8.04 13.65 -7.29
CA PRO A 11 -8.15 15.03 -7.78
C PRO A 11 -6.91 15.89 -7.53
N TYR A 12 -6.01 15.46 -6.64
CA TYR A 12 -4.71 16.12 -6.44
C TYR A 12 -3.68 15.78 -7.52
N ARG A 13 -3.96 14.76 -8.35
CA ARG A 13 -3.09 14.29 -9.44
C ARG A 13 -3.77 14.41 -10.81
N ASP A 14 -5.07 14.17 -10.86
CA ASP A 14 -5.91 14.30 -12.06
C ASP A 14 -6.69 15.61 -11.98
N HIS A 15 -6.04 16.70 -12.36
CA HIS A 15 -6.67 18.03 -12.32
C HIS A 15 -7.92 18.05 -13.21
N GLU A 16 -9.02 18.56 -12.65
CA GLU A 16 -10.34 18.59 -13.30
C GLU A 16 -10.83 17.22 -13.79
N LEU A 17 -10.23 16.15 -13.30
CA LEU A 17 -10.53 14.75 -13.65
C LEU A 17 -10.44 14.49 -15.16
N THR A 18 -9.50 15.14 -15.85
CA THR A 18 -9.36 15.09 -17.30
C THR A 18 -9.05 13.68 -17.79
N VAL A 19 -8.16 12.97 -17.09
CA VAL A 19 -7.77 11.60 -17.43
C VAL A 19 -8.89 10.61 -17.15
N ALA A 20 -9.59 10.79 -16.03
CA ALA A 20 -10.76 9.96 -15.71
C ALA A 20 -11.91 10.19 -16.70
N LYS A 21 -12.15 11.41 -17.17
CA LYS A 21 -13.12 11.73 -18.22
C LYS A 21 -12.78 11.01 -19.52
N GLU A 22 -11.51 11.03 -19.93
CA GLU A 22 -11.04 10.35 -21.14
C GLU A 22 -11.19 8.82 -20.98
N ALA A 23 -10.78 8.26 -19.84
CA ALA A 23 -10.97 6.85 -19.55
C ALA A 23 -12.44 6.44 -19.59
N LYS A 24 -13.34 7.27 -19.02
CA LYS A 24 -14.78 7.04 -19.11
C LYS A 24 -15.26 7.02 -20.54
N ARG A 25 -14.84 7.99 -21.36
CA ARG A 25 -15.20 8.07 -22.79
C ARG A 25 -14.76 6.80 -23.57
N ILE A 26 -13.54 6.30 -23.28
CA ILE A 26 -13.04 5.06 -23.89
C ILE A 26 -13.89 3.87 -23.47
N LEU A 27 -14.20 3.71 -22.19
CA LEU A 27 -15.02 2.60 -21.68
C LEU A 27 -16.47 2.67 -22.22
N ASP A 28 -17.04 3.86 -22.31
CA ASP A 28 -18.38 4.07 -22.91
C ASP A 28 -18.40 3.66 -24.38
N SER A 29 -17.32 3.95 -25.14
CA SER A 29 -17.22 3.59 -26.56
C SER A 29 -17.18 2.08 -26.82
N VAL A 30 -16.73 1.29 -25.83
CA VAL A 30 -16.72 -0.18 -25.88
C VAL A 30 -17.87 -0.79 -25.06
N HIS A 31 -18.86 0.02 -24.70
CA HIS A 31 -20.04 -0.39 -23.92
C HIS A 31 -19.71 -1.06 -22.57
N CYS A 32 -18.60 -0.65 -21.92
CA CYS A 32 -18.22 -1.11 -20.59
C CYS A 32 -18.94 -0.27 -19.52
N PRO A 33 -19.87 -0.86 -18.73
CA PRO A 33 -20.54 -0.12 -17.67
C PRO A 33 -19.58 0.41 -16.63
N ASN A 34 -19.61 1.72 -16.38
CA ASN A 34 -18.66 2.35 -15.48
C ASN A 34 -19.30 3.48 -14.66
N VAL A 35 -18.70 3.78 -13.51
CA VAL A 35 -19.11 4.84 -12.59
C VAL A 35 -17.90 5.54 -12.01
N VAL A 36 -17.98 6.85 -11.79
CA VAL A 36 -16.91 7.65 -11.21
C VAL A 36 -17.14 7.83 -9.71
N CYS A 37 -16.10 7.53 -8.92
CA CYS A 37 -16.09 7.71 -7.48
C CYS A 37 -14.81 8.44 -7.06
N VAL A 38 -14.91 9.47 -6.21
CA VAL A 38 -13.76 10.26 -5.74
C VAL A 38 -13.56 10.05 -4.23
N PRO A 39 -12.86 8.99 -3.79
CA PRO A 39 -12.75 8.62 -2.37
C PRO A 39 -11.74 9.48 -1.58
N PHE A 40 -11.09 10.47 -2.22
CA PHE A 40 -9.98 11.25 -1.66
C PHE A 40 -10.39 12.61 -1.10
N ARG A 41 -11.67 12.97 -1.15
CA ARG A 41 -12.20 14.22 -0.58
C ARG A 41 -13.00 13.95 0.68
N ASN A 42 -12.83 14.79 1.69
CA ASN A 42 -13.76 14.90 2.80
C ASN A 42 -15.13 15.39 2.28
N GLU A 43 -16.10 14.51 2.30
CA GLU A 43 -17.56 14.63 2.36
C GLU A 43 -18.32 15.67 1.52
N GLU A 44 -17.71 16.68 0.92
CA GLU A 44 -18.42 17.56 -0.01
C GLU A 44 -18.48 16.90 -1.39
N LYS A 45 -19.71 16.81 -1.95
CA LYS A 45 -19.89 16.39 -3.34
C LYS A 45 -18.95 17.21 -4.20
N PRO A 46 -18.08 16.63 -5.00
CA PRO A 46 -17.21 17.38 -5.88
C PRO A 46 -18.06 17.96 -7.01
N GLU A 47 -18.68 19.10 -6.74
CA GLU A 47 -19.41 19.88 -7.72
C GLU A 47 -18.40 20.53 -8.68
N GLY A 48 -18.71 20.58 -9.95
CA GLY A 48 -17.94 21.33 -10.94
C GLY A 48 -17.15 20.51 -11.96
N TYR A 49 -17.06 19.18 -11.83
CA TYR A 49 -16.30 18.39 -12.83
C TYR A 49 -17.11 17.96 -14.06
N GLY A 50 -18.43 18.19 -14.12
CA GLY A 50 -19.28 17.76 -15.22
C GLY A 50 -19.44 16.22 -15.33
N LEU A 51 -19.26 15.51 -14.20
CA LEU A 51 -19.41 14.06 -14.07
C LEU A 51 -20.43 13.72 -12.99
N ASP A 52 -21.19 12.63 -13.18
CA ASP A 52 -21.98 12.02 -12.11
C ASP A 52 -21.03 11.25 -11.18
N ILE A 53 -20.69 11.87 -10.05
CA ILE A 53 -19.78 11.31 -9.05
C ILE A 53 -20.60 10.67 -7.93
N ARG A 54 -20.33 9.40 -7.66
CA ARG A 54 -21.05 8.62 -6.66
C ARG A 54 -20.17 8.22 -5.48
N PRO A 55 -20.77 8.00 -4.29
CA PRO A 55 -20.05 7.53 -3.13
C PRO A 55 -19.48 6.13 -3.36
N LEU A 56 -18.16 5.95 -3.19
CA LEU A 56 -17.47 4.67 -3.46
C LEU A 56 -18.13 3.50 -2.71
N GLN A 57 -18.47 3.67 -1.43
CA GLN A 57 -19.02 2.59 -0.61
C GLN A 57 -20.34 2.01 -1.14
N GLN A 58 -21.15 2.82 -1.83
CA GLN A 58 -22.40 2.39 -2.44
C GLN A 58 -22.16 1.59 -3.72
N GLU A 59 -21.08 1.92 -4.43
CA GLU A 59 -20.77 1.34 -5.74
C GLU A 59 -19.93 0.06 -5.69
N LEU A 60 -19.30 -0.25 -4.55
CA LEU A 60 -18.46 -1.45 -4.40
C LEU A 60 -19.24 -2.77 -4.60
N ARG A 61 -20.54 -2.78 -4.29
CA ARG A 61 -21.35 -4.00 -4.48
C ARG A 61 -21.52 -4.32 -5.96
N GLY A 62 -21.07 -5.50 -6.35
CA GLY A 62 -21.15 -5.97 -7.74
C GLY A 62 -20.17 -5.27 -8.69
N ALA A 63 -19.14 -4.59 -8.16
CA ALA A 63 -18.05 -4.08 -8.97
C ALA A 63 -17.08 -5.22 -9.33
N ASP A 64 -16.69 -5.27 -10.60
CA ASP A 64 -15.75 -6.27 -11.13
C ASP A 64 -14.30 -5.74 -11.10
N MET A 65 -14.12 -4.42 -11.11
CA MET A 65 -12.81 -3.78 -11.16
C MET A 65 -12.86 -2.34 -10.64
N ILE A 66 -11.76 -1.90 -10.02
CA ILE A 66 -11.50 -0.49 -9.72
C ILE A 66 -10.35 -0.03 -10.61
N ILE A 67 -10.50 1.10 -11.30
CA ILE A 67 -9.41 1.78 -12.00
C ILE A 67 -8.99 3.00 -11.18
N ALA A 68 -7.77 2.98 -10.66
CA ALA A 68 -7.20 4.02 -9.84
C ALA A 68 -6.35 4.98 -10.69
N PHE A 69 -6.67 6.28 -10.70
CA PHE A 69 -5.91 7.29 -11.44
C PHE A 69 -5.06 8.10 -10.48
N GLY A 70 -3.73 7.93 -10.55
CA GLY A 70 -2.77 8.58 -9.66
C GLY A 70 -1.43 7.85 -9.66
N GLY A 71 -0.77 7.77 -8.51
CA GLY A 71 0.44 6.97 -8.30
C GLY A 71 0.20 5.78 -7.38
N ASP A 72 1.29 5.12 -6.93
CA ASP A 72 1.22 3.99 -6.00
C ASP A 72 0.46 4.34 -4.71
N GLY A 73 0.57 5.59 -4.20
CA GLY A 73 -0.19 6.04 -3.04
C GLY A 73 -1.72 6.03 -3.25
N THR A 74 -2.18 6.24 -4.48
CA THR A 74 -3.62 6.16 -4.83
C THR A 74 -4.09 4.72 -4.79
N ILE A 75 -3.31 3.79 -5.35
CA ILE A 75 -3.57 2.35 -5.29
C ILE A 75 -3.57 1.86 -3.84
N LEU A 76 -2.57 2.29 -3.06
CA LEU A 76 -2.44 1.97 -1.64
C LEU A 76 -3.67 2.40 -0.82
N HIS A 77 -4.19 3.60 -1.09
CA HIS A 77 -5.40 4.09 -0.44
C HIS A 77 -6.64 3.22 -0.73
N LEU A 78 -6.76 2.71 -1.95
CA LEU A 78 -7.88 1.87 -2.39
C LEU A 78 -7.71 0.39 -2.01
N SER A 79 -6.46 -0.07 -1.80
CA SER A 79 -6.11 -1.48 -1.64
C SER A 79 -6.90 -2.19 -0.53
N LYS A 80 -7.07 -1.54 0.62
CA LYS A 80 -7.81 -2.10 1.76
C LYS A 80 -9.28 -2.34 1.43
N THR A 81 -9.91 -1.34 0.81
CA THR A 81 -11.32 -1.41 0.41
C THR A 81 -11.53 -2.47 -0.68
N ALA A 82 -10.64 -2.51 -1.65
CA ALA A 82 -10.65 -3.48 -2.74
C ALA A 82 -10.44 -4.91 -2.22
N ALA A 83 -9.44 -5.13 -1.36
CA ALA A 83 -9.12 -6.43 -0.80
C ALA A 83 -10.27 -7.03 0.04
N HIS A 84 -10.97 -6.21 0.84
CA HIS A 84 -12.13 -6.67 1.61
C HIS A 84 -13.30 -7.13 0.74
N ARG A 85 -13.37 -6.70 -0.51
CA ARG A 85 -14.42 -7.03 -1.48
C ARG A 85 -13.95 -7.94 -2.60
N ASP A 86 -12.68 -8.34 -2.54
CA ASP A 86 -12.02 -9.17 -3.56
C ASP A 86 -12.05 -8.55 -4.96
N ILE A 87 -12.06 -7.20 -5.05
CA ILE A 87 -12.13 -6.44 -6.30
C ILE A 87 -10.71 -6.15 -6.80
N PRO A 88 -10.35 -6.55 -8.03
CA PRO A 88 -9.05 -6.21 -8.62
C PRO A 88 -8.93 -4.72 -8.94
N VAL A 89 -7.70 -4.19 -8.84
CA VAL A 89 -7.37 -2.79 -9.07
C VAL A 89 -6.44 -2.67 -10.27
N LEU A 90 -6.81 -1.85 -11.25
CA LEU A 90 -5.95 -1.39 -12.33
C LEU A 90 -5.42 0.00 -11.99
N GLY A 91 -4.12 0.19 -11.94
CA GLY A 91 -3.51 1.49 -11.72
C GLY A 91 -3.18 2.21 -13.03
N VAL A 92 -3.60 3.47 -13.16
CA VAL A 92 -3.17 4.41 -14.21
C VAL A 92 -2.29 5.47 -13.57
N ASN A 93 -1.01 5.50 -13.94
CA ASN A 93 -0.02 6.40 -13.38
C ASN A 93 -0.14 7.81 -13.98
N LEU A 94 -0.24 8.81 -13.12
CA LEU A 94 -0.31 10.23 -13.47
C LEU A 94 0.91 11.04 -12.99
N GLY A 95 2.01 10.38 -12.72
CA GLY A 95 3.22 11.03 -12.22
C GLY A 95 4.48 10.21 -12.49
N SER A 96 5.38 10.17 -11.52
CA SER A 96 6.58 9.33 -11.60
C SER A 96 6.22 7.84 -11.63
N LEU A 97 7.01 7.05 -12.35
CA LEU A 97 6.82 5.61 -12.49
C LEU A 97 6.68 4.94 -11.11
N GLY A 98 5.58 4.22 -10.89
CA GLY A 98 5.30 3.42 -9.70
C GLY A 98 5.69 1.94 -9.89
N PHE A 99 5.61 1.16 -8.80
CA PHE A 99 5.75 -0.30 -8.83
C PHE A 99 4.41 -1.02 -8.95
N MET A 100 3.30 -0.33 -8.69
CA MET A 100 1.97 -0.94 -8.66
C MET A 100 1.12 -0.57 -9.88
N ALA A 101 1.28 0.64 -10.42
CA ALA A 101 0.53 1.07 -11.58
C ALA A 101 0.90 0.27 -12.84
N GLU A 102 -0.09 0.04 -13.70
CA GLU A 102 0.04 -0.76 -14.93
C GLU A 102 0.18 0.13 -16.17
N LEU A 103 -0.68 1.12 -16.31
CA LEU A 103 -0.73 1.99 -17.47
C LEU A 103 -0.14 3.37 -17.14
N GLU A 104 0.51 3.98 -18.14
CA GLU A 104 0.79 5.41 -18.16
C GLU A 104 -0.38 6.14 -18.83
N GLN A 105 -0.50 7.46 -18.62
CA GLN A 105 -1.56 8.27 -19.22
C GLN A 105 -1.65 8.12 -20.75
N LYS A 106 -0.49 8.02 -21.43
CA LYS A 106 -0.44 7.83 -22.90
C LYS A 106 -0.93 6.46 -23.36
N GLU A 107 -1.09 5.49 -22.45
CA GLU A 107 -1.55 4.13 -22.72
C GLU A 107 -3.05 3.93 -22.44
N LEU A 108 -3.80 5.00 -22.13
CA LEU A 108 -5.24 4.92 -21.80
C LEU A 108 -6.09 4.18 -22.83
N GLY A 109 -5.75 4.25 -24.12
CA GLY A 109 -6.45 3.54 -25.17
C GLY A 109 -6.55 2.03 -24.93
N ARG A 110 -5.60 1.47 -24.17
CA ARG A 110 -5.59 0.05 -23.79
C ARG A 110 -6.70 -0.36 -22.83
N LEU A 111 -7.41 0.58 -22.22
CA LEU A 111 -8.60 0.27 -21.41
C LEU A 111 -9.67 -0.47 -22.21
N GLY A 112 -9.72 -0.30 -23.54
CA GLY A 112 -10.60 -1.09 -24.40
C GLY A 112 -10.29 -2.59 -24.38
N GLU A 113 -9.03 -2.99 -24.15
CA GLU A 113 -8.60 -4.40 -24.07
C GLU A 113 -9.26 -5.14 -22.89
N LEU A 114 -9.75 -4.43 -21.87
CA LEU A 114 -10.43 -5.02 -20.71
C LEU A 114 -11.69 -5.82 -21.11
N MET A 115 -12.37 -5.41 -22.18
CA MET A 115 -13.57 -6.09 -22.65
C MET A 115 -13.24 -7.41 -23.36
N ASP A 116 -12.03 -7.56 -23.86
CA ASP A 116 -11.52 -8.80 -24.46
C ASP A 116 -11.04 -9.80 -23.42
N GLU A 117 -11.07 -9.45 -22.13
CA GLU A 117 -10.55 -10.24 -21.00
C GLU A 117 -9.07 -10.62 -21.15
N LYS A 118 -8.30 -9.85 -21.94
CA LYS A 118 -6.88 -10.05 -22.20
C LYS A 118 -6.03 -9.38 -21.10
N TYR A 119 -6.24 -9.78 -19.87
CA TYR A 119 -5.46 -9.32 -18.72
C TYR A 119 -5.22 -10.45 -17.74
N THR A 120 -4.20 -10.31 -16.93
CA THR A 120 -3.94 -11.20 -15.79
C THR A 120 -4.17 -10.47 -14.47
N VAL A 121 -4.35 -11.23 -13.40
CA VAL A 121 -4.51 -10.69 -12.06
C VAL A 121 -3.37 -11.19 -11.19
N GLU A 122 -2.58 -10.26 -10.68
CA GLU A 122 -1.46 -10.51 -9.81
C GLU A 122 -1.85 -10.28 -8.34
N SER A 123 -1.73 -11.31 -7.52
CA SER A 123 -2.03 -11.22 -6.08
C SER A 123 -0.84 -10.68 -5.29
N ARG A 124 -1.10 -9.73 -4.40
CA ARG A 124 -0.14 -9.13 -3.48
C ARG A 124 -0.53 -9.44 -2.04
N MET A 125 0.40 -10.05 -1.31
CA MET A 125 0.23 -10.34 0.11
C MET A 125 -0.01 -9.07 0.92
N MET A 126 -0.97 -9.11 1.85
CA MET A 126 -1.21 -8.04 2.82
C MET A 126 -0.86 -8.48 4.23
N LEU A 127 -0.76 -7.52 5.12
CA LEU A 127 -0.46 -7.71 6.54
C LEU A 127 -1.69 -7.38 7.40
N ASP A 128 -2.07 -8.29 8.30
CA ASP A 128 -2.92 -7.97 9.45
C ASP A 128 -2.04 -7.31 10.52
N VAL A 129 -2.44 -6.13 10.96
CA VAL A 129 -1.75 -5.34 11.98
C VAL A 129 -2.70 -5.12 13.15
N SER A 130 -2.35 -5.57 14.34
CA SER A 130 -3.17 -5.40 15.53
C SER A 130 -2.37 -4.88 16.72
N VAL A 131 -3.02 -4.14 17.60
CA VAL A 131 -2.47 -3.76 18.90
C VAL A 131 -3.20 -4.52 19.99
N VAL A 132 -2.44 -5.25 20.78
CA VAL A 132 -2.92 -6.01 21.93
C VAL A 132 -2.52 -5.30 23.21
N ARG A 133 -3.51 -5.00 24.06
CA ARG A 133 -3.34 -4.42 25.39
C ARG A 133 -4.06 -5.28 26.39
N GLU A 134 -3.37 -5.75 27.44
CA GLU A 134 -3.95 -6.60 28.49
C GLU A 134 -4.70 -7.81 27.92
N GLY A 135 -4.13 -8.44 26.90
CA GLY A 135 -4.71 -9.61 26.23
C GLY A 135 -5.91 -9.34 25.31
N ARG A 136 -6.25 -8.07 25.07
CA ARG A 136 -7.37 -7.69 24.19
C ARG A 136 -6.87 -6.89 22.98
N VAL A 137 -7.43 -7.19 21.82
CA VAL A 137 -7.19 -6.40 20.60
C VAL A 137 -7.95 -5.08 20.71
N ILE A 138 -7.22 -3.96 20.72
CA ILE A 138 -7.78 -2.61 20.85
C ILE A 138 -7.70 -1.79 19.56
N TYR A 139 -6.92 -2.26 18.59
CA TYR A 139 -6.79 -1.67 17.27
C TYR A 139 -6.49 -2.76 16.26
N SER A 140 -7.06 -2.63 15.07
CA SER A 140 -6.77 -3.51 13.93
C SER A 140 -6.72 -2.69 12.65
N ASN A 141 -5.80 -3.05 11.76
CA ASN A 141 -5.68 -2.46 10.43
C ASN A 141 -5.14 -3.50 9.45
N LEU A 142 -5.26 -3.20 8.17
CA LEU A 142 -4.71 -3.96 7.08
C LEU A 142 -3.63 -3.12 6.39
N ALA A 143 -2.50 -3.69 6.00
CA ALA A 143 -1.45 -2.98 5.26
C ALA A 143 -1.04 -3.76 4.02
N LEU A 144 -0.84 -3.06 2.90
CA LEU A 144 -0.28 -3.60 1.68
C LEU A 144 1.25 -3.48 1.70
N ASN A 145 1.78 -2.34 2.14
CA ASN A 145 3.22 -2.13 2.22
C ASN A 145 3.79 -2.57 3.57
N GLU A 146 3.48 -1.82 4.64
CA GLU A 146 4.14 -2.03 5.91
C GLU A 146 3.35 -1.53 7.14
N ALA A 147 3.74 -2.07 8.29
CA ALA A 147 3.46 -1.53 9.61
C ALA A 147 4.75 -0.93 10.18
N VAL A 148 4.69 0.31 10.66
CA VAL A 148 5.82 1.04 11.23
C VAL A 148 5.56 1.34 12.70
N VAL A 149 6.43 0.87 13.57
CA VAL A 149 6.46 1.26 14.99
C VAL A 149 7.63 2.21 15.20
N THR A 150 7.35 3.48 15.51
CA THR A 150 8.36 4.52 15.56
C THR A 150 8.16 5.46 16.74
N ARG A 151 9.23 6.16 17.10
CA ARG A 151 9.19 7.26 18.08
C ARG A 151 8.36 8.44 17.58
N GLY A 152 7.92 9.28 18.49
CA GLY A 152 7.30 10.55 18.16
C GLY A 152 8.32 11.62 17.70
N ALA A 153 7.86 12.87 17.58
CA ALA A 153 8.63 13.98 17.06
C ALA A 153 9.90 14.33 17.87
N VAL A 154 9.97 13.95 19.16
CA VAL A 154 11.14 14.21 20.00
C VAL A 154 12.25 13.22 19.68
N SER A 155 13.47 13.72 19.42
CA SER A 155 14.65 12.94 19.02
C SER A 155 15.24 12.08 20.15
N ARG A 156 14.42 11.27 20.82
CA ARG A 156 14.85 10.32 21.84
C ARG A 156 14.65 8.90 21.30
N VAL A 157 15.72 8.14 21.23
CA VAL A 157 15.67 6.72 20.85
C VAL A 157 14.71 5.95 21.72
N ILE A 158 14.04 4.99 21.12
CA ILE A 158 13.16 4.04 21.79
C ILE A 158 13.82 2.67 21.85
N ARG A 159 13.35 1.82 22.76
CA ARG A 159 13.72 0.41 22.79
C ARG A 159 12.52 -0.43 22.48
N LEU A 160 12.68 -1.34 21.53
CA LEU A 160 11.67 -2.26 21.04
C LEU A 160 12.19 -3.68 21.15
N HIS A 161 11.36 -4.59 21.63
CA HIS A 161 11.64 -6.02 21.64
C HIS A 161 10.83 -6.68 20.52
N ILE A 162 11.52 -7.23 19.55
CA ILE A 162 10.90 -7.90 18.39
C ILE A 162 11.02 -9.41 18.61
N ARG A 163 9.88 -10.08 18.57
CA ARG A 163 9.73 -11.53 18.82
C ARG A 163 8.91 -12.18 17.71
N THR A 164 9.05 -13.46 17.60
CA THR A 164 8.12 -14.35 16.90
C THR A 164 7.60 -15.40 17.88
N GLU A 165 6.68 -16.25 17.46
CA GLU A 165 6.25 -17.40 18.26
C GLU A 165 7.39 -18.39 18.56
N GLN A 166 8.52 -18.30 17.80
CA GLN A 166 9.72 -19.12 18.04
C GLN A 166 10.70 -18.51 19.06
N GLY A 167 10.41 -17.31 19.55
CA GLY A 167 11.23 -16.62 20.52
C GLY A 167 11.68 -15.23 20.09
N ARG A 168 12.75 -14.74 20.72
CA ARG A 168 13.33 -13.41 20.45
C ARG A 168 14.00 -13.41 19.08
N LEU A 169 13.63 -12.41 18.25
CA LEU A 169 14.29 -12.13 16.96
C LEU A 169 15.43 -11.13 17.15
N LEU A 170 15.12 -9.94 17.65
CA LEU A 170 16.09 -8.88 17.93
C LEU A 170 15.53 -7.86 18.93
N ASP A 171 16.42 -7.09 19.53
CA ASP A 171 16.08 -5.86 20.25
C ASP A 171 16.62 -4.67 19.49
N VAL A 172 15.79 -3.65 19.31
CA VAL A 172 16.13 -2.41 18.60
C VAL A 172 16.20 -1.28 19.61
N THR A 173 17.34 -0.58 19.64
CA THR A 173 17.47 0.75 20.24
C THR A 173 17.69 1.72 19.09
N GLY A 174 16.74 2.59 18.79
CA GLY A 174 16.79 3.44 17.61
C GLY A 174 15.53 4.26 17.41
N ASP A 175 15.21 4.60 16.17
CA ASP A 175 14.03 5.37 15.81
C ASP A 175 12.76 4.51 15.68
N GLY A 176 12.94 3.21 15.40
CA GLY A 176 11.79 2.31 15.25
C GLY A 176 12.11 1.01 14.53
N VAL A 177 11.06 0.34 14.08
CA VAL A 177 11.10 -0.87 13.27
C VAL A 177 9.97 -0.85 12.24
N ILE A 178 10.27 -1.37 11.05
CA ILE A 178 9.32 -1.61 9.98
C ILE A 178 9.10 -3.10 9.86
N VAL A 179 7.85 -3.52 9.74
CA VAL A 179 7.49 -4.87 9.31
C VAL A 179 6.73 -4.73 7.98
N ALA A 180 7.38 -5.14 6.90
CA ALA A 180 6.88 -4.96 5.55
C ALA A 180 6.47 -6.27 4.88
N SER A 181 5.56 -6.17 3.93
CA SER A 181 5.27 -7.19 2.92
C SER A 181 6.32 -7.14 1.80
N PRO A 182 6.33 -8.11 0.86
CA PRO A 182 7.16 -8.02 -0.34
C PRO A 182 6.88 -6.75 -1.18
N THR A 183 5.61 -6.32 -1.29
CA THR A 183 5.24 -5.08 -1.97
C THR A 183 5.88 -3.86 -1.28
N GLY A 184 5.88 -3.83 0.06
CA GLY A 184 6.49 -2.77 0.85
C GLY A 184 8.03 -2.77 0.86
N SER A 185 8.68 -3.83 0.34
CA SER A 185 10.15 -3.90 0.27
C SER A 185 10.77 -2.75 -0.53
N THR A 186 10.02 -2.20 -1.49
CA THR A 186 10.44 -1.07 -2.33
C THR A 186 9.91 0.29 -1.83
N ALA A 187 9.27 0.32 -0.64
CA ALA A 187 8.75 1.52 0.01
C ALA A 187 9.66 1.96 1.17
N TYR A 188 9.12 2.22 2.35
CA TYR A 188 9.91 2.70 3.48
C TYR A 188 10.97 1.70 3.97
N ALA A 189 10.69 0.39 3.85
CA ALA A 189 11.66 -0.64 4.18
C ALA A 189 12.97 -0.52 3.37
N LEU A 190 12.89 -0.14 2.08
CA LEU A 190 14.06 0.12 1.25
C LEU A 190 14.90 1.27 1.80
N SER A 191 14.26 2.39 2.15
CA SER A 191 14.93 3.57 2.73
C SER A 191 15.59 3.27 4.09
N ALA A 192 15.07 2.28 4.82
CA ALA A 192 15.67 1.79 6.06
C ALA A 192 16.78 0.74 5.85
N GLY A 193 17.20 0.50 4.61
CA GLY A 193 18.26 -0.47 4.29
C GLY A 193 17.77 -1.93 4.21
N GLY A 194 16.46 -2.12 4.01
CA GLY A 194 15.87 -3.44 3.77
C GLY A 194 16.18 -3.97 2.36
N PRO A 195 16.06 -5.28 2.14
CA PRO A 195 16.28 -5.89 0.83
C PRO A 195 15.15 -5.55 -0.14
N VAL A 196 15.48 -5.47 -1.43
CA VAL A 196 14.48 -5.52 -2.50
C VAL A 196 14.00 -6.96 -2.63
N VAL A 197 12.68 -7.13 -2.58
CA VAL A 197 12.02 -8.44 -2.69
C VAL A 197 11.01 -8.40 -3.82
N GLU A 198 10.93 -9.48 -4.60
CA GLU A 198 9.93 -9.60 -5.65
C GLU A 198 8.51 -9.50 -5.05
N PRO A 199 7.67 -8.61 -5.58
CA PRO A 199 6.40 -8.28 -4.92
C PRO A 199 5.39 -9.44 -4.85
N THR A 200 5.56 -10.47 -5.69
CA THR A 200 4.74 -11.70 -5.70
C THR A 200 5.22 -12.76 -4.70
N ALA A 201 6.40 -12.57 -4.11
CA ALA A 201 6.90 -13.43 -3.05
C ALA A 201 5.99 -13.39 -1.81
N ARG A 202 6.18 -14.35 -0.92
CA ARG A 202 5.42 -14.45 0.33
C ARG A 202 6.40 -14.56 1.49
N ASN A 203 6.62 -13.44 2.16
CA ASN A 203 7.49 -13.33 3.34
C ASN A 203 7.16 -12.06 4.13
N LEU A 204 7.70 -11.98 5.34
CA LEU A 204 7.69 -10.77 6.16
C LEU A 204 9.11 -10.22 6.21
N ILE A 205 9.26 -8.90 6.07
CA ILE A 205 10.54 -8.21 6.14
C ILE A 205 10.53 -7.37 7.40
N VAL A 206 11.49 -7.59 8.30
CA VAL A 206 11.66 -6.79 9.54
C VAL A 206 12.90 -5.95 9.39
N SER A 207 12.75 -4.63 9.32
CA SER A 207 13.85 -3.67 9.11
C SER A 207 13.90 -2.67 10.27
N PRO A 208 14.98 -2.61 11.05
CA PRO A 208 15.20 -1.57 12.04
C PRO A 208 15.35 -0.18 11.39
N ILE A 209 14.93 0.87 12.09
CA ILE A 209 15.08 2.26 11.65
C ILE A 209 16.15 2.93 12.50
N CYS A 210 17.24 3.39 11.88
CA CYS A 210 18.34 4.11 12.53
C CYS A 210 18.76 3.47 13.86
N ALA A 211 18.95 2.14 13.86
CA ALA A 211 19.30 1.42 15.07
C ALA A 211 20.74 1.73 15.51
N HIS A 212 20.93 1.96 16.81
CA HIS A 212 22.24 2.18 17.45
C HIS A 212 22.95 0.85 17.73
N SER A 213 22.97 -0.06 16.77
CA SER A 213 23.62 -1.36 16.87
C SER A 213 24.47 -1.60 15.63
N VAL A 214 25.68 -2.09 15.82
CA VAL A 214 26.62 -2.43 14.72
C VAL A 214 26.07 -3.58 13.85
N HIS A 215 25.10 -4.36 14.34
CA HIS A 215 24.53 -5.53 13.66
C HIS A 215 23.02 -5.41 13.45
N ALA A 216 22.53 -4.21 13.16
CA ALA A 216 21.11 -3.98 12.87
C ALA A 216 20.76 -4.39 11.44
N ASN A 217 20.73 -5.69 11.17
CA ASN A 217 20.34 -6.21 9.86
C ASN A 217 18.81 -6.24 9.70
N SER A 218 18.36 -6.24 8.45
CA SER A 218 17.00 -6.61 8.11
C SER A 218 16.85 -8.13 8.03
N TYR A 219 15.69 -8.63 8.44
CA TYR A 219 15.37 -10.06 8.46
C TYR A 219 14.25 -10.36 7.50
N VAL A 220 14.37 -11.43 6.73
CA VAL A 220 13.31 -11.98 5.89
C VAL A 220 12.80 -13.26 6.55
N LEU A 221 11.51 -13.28 6.88
CA LEU A 221 10.87 -14.36 7.62
C LEU A 221 9.83 -15.06 6.77
N SER A 222 9.53 -16.31 7.12
CA SER A 222 8.42 -17.08 6.54
C SER A 222 7.09 -16.36 6.74
N PRO A 223 6.16 -16.43 5.76
CA PRO A 223 4.86 -15.77 5.83
C PRO A 223 3.94 -16.32 6.92
N GLU A 224 4.25 -17.50 7.49
CA GLU A 224 3.50 -18.11 8.59
C GLU A 224 3.87 -17.52 9.96
N ARG A 225 4.91 -16.67 10.02
CA ARG A 225 5.33 -16.06 11.28
C ARG A 225 4.38 -14.95 11.70
N THR A 226 4.23 -14.82 13.02
CA THR A 226 3.68 -13.61 13.65
C THR A 226 4.83 -12.82 14.25
N VAL A 227 5.03 -11.59 13.78
CA VAL A 227 6.00 -10.67 14.36
C VAL A 227 5.30 -9.85 15.44
N THR A 228 5.82 -9.90 16.65
CA THR A 228 5.34 -9.13 17.80
C THR A 228 6.36 -8.07 18.15
N VAL A 229 5.95 -6.80 18.13
CA VAL A 229 6.77 -5.65 18.53
C VAL A 229 6.24 -5.15 19.87
N GLN A 230 7.06 -5.23 20.92
CA GLN A 230 6.75 -4.75 22.26
C GLN A 230 7.59 -3.54 22.60
N THR A 231 6.97 -2.56 23.26
CA THR A 231 7.67 -1.38 23.78
C THR A 231 8.25 -1.71 25.17
N GLU A 232 9.44 -1.17 25.46
CA GLU A 232 10.00 -1.25 26.82
C GLU A 232 9.08 -0.51 27.81
N LYS A 233 8.90 -1.07 29.01
CA LYS A 233 7.97 -0.51 30.03
C LYS A 233 8.49 0.75 30.72
N THR A 234 9.59 1.33 30.29
CA THR A 234 10.27 2.45 30.97
C THR A 234 10.15 3.77 30.23
N GLY A 235 9.56 4.76 30.89
CA GLY A 235 9.58 6.18 30.53
C GLY A 235 8.45 6.65 29.60
N TYR A 236 8.11 7.94 29.74
CA TYR A 236 7.17 8.66 28.87
C TYR A 236 7.80 8.98 27.50
N LYS A 237 7.91 8.00 26.65
CA LYS A 237 8.30 8.25 25.25
C LYS A 237 7.10 7.98 24.37
N PRO A 238 6.60 8.95 23.59
CA PRO A 238 5.51 8.70 22.67
C PRO A 238 5.98 7.76 21.56
N ILE A 239 5.33 6.62 21.44
CA ILE A 239 5.55 5.61 20.40
C ILE A 239 4.27 5.49 19.60
N PHE A 240 4.40 5.38 18.29
CA PHE A 240 3.29 5.32 17.37
C PHE A 240 3.40 4.13 16.45
N LEU A 241 2.25 3.57 16.11
CA LEU A 241 2.07 2.61 15.04
C LEU A 241 1.40 3.32 13.86
N SER A 242 1.91 3.15 12.67
CA SER A 242 1.20 3.49 11.42
C SER A 242 1.21 2.29 10.47
N ALA A 243 0.16 2.16 9.66
CA ALA A 243 0.02 1.15 8.62
C ALA A 243 -0.15 1.87 7.28
N ASP A 244 0.73 1.60 6.31
CA ASP A 244 0.75 2.22 4.97
C ASP A 244 0.76 3.76 5.02
N GLY A 245 1.51 4.36 5.92
CA GLY A 245 1.55 5.82 6.08
C GLY A 245 0.24 6.46 6.55
N GLY A 246 -0.75 5.66 6.98
CA GLY A 246 -2.04 6.13 7.46
C GLY A 246 -1.95 6.81 8.85
N ARG A 247 -3.13 7.13 9.40
CA ARG A 247 -3.24 7.80 10.72
C ARG A 247 -2.50 7.01 11.79
N ALA A 248 -1.60 7.70 12.50
CA ALA A 248 -0.82 7.12 13.57
C ALA A 248 -1.69 6.75 14.80
N PHE A 249 -1.48 5.56 15.34
CA PHE A 249 -2.07 5.08 16.58
C PHE A 249 -1.03 5.20 17.70
N SER A 250 -1.38 5.88 18.81
CA SER A 250 -0.49 6.04 19.96
C SER A 250 -0.44 4.77 20.80
N LEU A 251 0.76 4.22 20.96
CA LEU A 251 1.01 3.05 21.80
C LEU A 251 1.28 3.46 23.24
N ARG A 252 0.83 2.62 24.20
CA ARG A 252 1.12 2.75 25.63
C ARG A 252 2.15 1.70 26.04
N ASN A 253 2.80 1.95 27.15
CA ASN A 253 3.70 0.97 27.75
C ASN A 253 2.98 -0.38 28.01
N GLY A 254 3.59 -1.45 27.51
CA GLY A 254 3.03 -2.80 27.60
C GLY A 254 2.13 -3.21 26.43
N ASP A 255 1.83 -2.30 25.49
CA ASP A 255 1.17 -2.69 24.25
C ASP A 255 2.11 -3.61 23.43
N ALA A 256 1.51 -4.59 22.79
CA ALA A 256 2.15 -5.43 21.79
C ALA A 256 1.52 -5.17 20.43
N VAL A 257 2.35 -4.88 19.42
CA VAL A 257 1.90 -4.82 18.02
C VAL A 257 2.15 -6.16 17.39
N GLU A 258 1.11 -6.84 16.97
CA GLU A 258 1.18 -8.13 16.27
C GLU A 258 0.96 -7.90 14.78
N ILE A 259 1.92 -8.37 13.97
CA ILE A 259 1.90 -8.27 12.51
C ILE A 259 2.07 -9.67 11.94
N ARG A 260 1.15 -10.05 11.06
CA ARG A 260 1.18 -11.34 10.38
C ARG A 260 0.63 -11.23 8.97
N ARG A 261 0.86 -12.24 8.15
CA ARG A 261 0.20 -12.35 6.85
C ARG A 261 -1.32 -12.32 7.02
N SER A 262 -1.97 -11.48 6.24
CA SER A 262 -3.43 -11.44 6.16
C SER A 262 -3.98 -12.57 5.29
N LYS A 263 -5.24 -12.93 5.52
CA LYS A 263 -6.03 -13.73 4.59
C LYS A 263 -6.46 -12.95 3.34
N TYR A 264 -6.45 -11.62 3.42
CA TYR A 264 -6.77 -10.73 2.32
C TYR A 264 -5.53 -10.50 1.45
N GLU A 265 -5.75 -10.37 0.16
CA GLU A 265 -4.73 -10.03 -0.83
C GLU A 265 -5.23 -8.85 -1.67
N THR A 266 -4.34 -7.95 -2.06
CA THR A 266 -4.64 -6.95 -3.08
C THR A 266 -4.41 -7.57 -4.44
N LYS A 267 -5.40 -7.51 -5.31
CA LYS A 267 -5.34 -8.01 -6.69
C LYS A 267 -5.03 -6.85 -7.63
N LEU A 268 -3.92 -6.93 -8.35
CA LEU A 268 -3.52 -5.94 -9.35
C LEU A 268 -3.76 -6.49 -10.76
N VAL A 269 -4.44 -5.72 -11.60
CA VAL A 269 -4.67 -6.07 -13.01
C VAL A 269 -3.42 -5.74 -13.82
N ARG A 270 -3.01 -6.68 -14.68
CA ARG A 270 -1.88 -6.56 -15.59
C ARG A 270 -2.32 -6.76 -17.03
N LEU A 271 -2.14 -5.76 -17.84
CA LEU A 271 -2.41 -5.75 -19.29
C LEU A 271 -1.14 -6.03 -20.09
N SER A 272 0.02 -5.78 -19.51
CA SER A 272 1.32 -5.92 -20.17
C SER A 272 2.18 -6.97 -19.46
N ASN A 273 3.19 -7.45 -20.18
CA ASN A 273 4.20 -8.36 -19.64
C ASN A 273 5.41 -7.61 -19.05
N LYS A 274 5.20 -6.36 -18.55
CA LYS A 274 6.27 -5.60 -17.88
C LYS A 274 6.73 -6.38 -16.64
N SER A 275 7.99 -6.78 -16.61
CA SER A 275 8.54 -7.50 -15.46
C SER A 275 8.86 -6.55 -14.30
N PHE A 276 8.90 -7.08 -13.09
CA PHE A 276 9.37 -6.32 -11.92
C PHE A 276 10.79 -5.80 -12.12
N CYS A 277 11.67 -6.61 -12.74
CA CYS A 277 13.05 -6.22 -13.01
C CYS A 277 13.15 -5.01 -13.95
N ASP A 278 12.30 -4.94 -14.99
CA ASP A 278 12.26 -3.80 -15.91
C ASP A 278 11.87 -2.51 -15.20
N ILE A 279 10.85 -2.60 -14.31
CA ILE A 279 10.39 -1.46 -13.52
C ILE A 279 11.48 -1.02 -12.54
N LEU A 280 12.14 -1.96 -11.87
CA LEU A 280 13.21 -1.71 -10.92
C LEU A 280 14.40 -1.02 -11.58
N GLN A 281 14.86 -1.54 -12.74
CA GLN A 281 15.94 -0.94 -13.51
C GLN A 281 15.61 0.50 -13.94
N LYS A 282 14.41 0.74 -14.49
CA LYS A 282 13.97 2.09 -14.85
C LYS A 282 14.00 3.04 -13.66
N LYS A 283 13.53 2.61 -12.50
CA LYS A 283 13.54 3.45 -11.29
C LYS A 283 14.95 3.74 -10.78
N MET A 284 15.85 2.75 -10.82
CA MET A 284 17.24 2.94 -10.42
C MET A 284 17.97 3.90 -11.35
N LEU A 285 17.74 3.80 -12.67
CA LEU A 285 18.32 4.71 -13.65
C LEU A 285 17.78 6.14 -13.49
N MET A 286 16.46 6.31 -13.24
CA MET A 286 15.88 7.63 -12.98
C MET A 286 16.42 8.25 -11.67
N GLY A 287 16.70 7.46 -10.64
CA GLY A 287 17.31 7.93 -9.41
C GLY A 287 18.77 8.41 -9.59
N VAL A 288 19.49 7.86 -10.55
CA VAL A 288 20.85 8.28 -10.89
C VAL A 288 20.84 9.56 -11.75
N LEU A 289 19.92 9.67 -12.70
CA LEU A 289 19.82 10.83 -13.60
C LEU A 289 19.16 12.07 -12.95
N GLY A 290 18.37 11.88 -11.89
CA GLY A 290 17.71 12.99 -11.16
C GLY A 290 18.65 13.78 -10.23
N HIS A 291 19.94 13.49 -10.23
CA HIS A 291 20.97 14.25 -9.49
C HIS A 291 21.86 15.10 -10.42
N GLU A 292 21.54 15.17 -11.72
CA GLU A 292 22.30 15.97 -12.71
C GLU A 292 21.56 17.22 -13.20
N GLU A 293 20.47 17.68 -12.50
CA GLU A 293 19.85 18.98 -12.77
C GLU A 293 19.94 19.91 -11.55
#